data_8b080e5fef89317c47030b6981c735f5
#
_entry.id   8b080e5fef89317c47030b6981c735f5
#
_cell.length_a   1.000
_cell.length_b   1.000
_cell.length_c   1.000
_cell.angle_alpha   90.00
_cell.angle_beta   90.00
_cell.angle_gamma   90.00
#
_symmetry.space_group_name_H-M   'P 1'
#
loop_
_entity.id
_entity.type
_entity.pdbx_description
1 polymer ?
#
loop_
_entity_poly.entity_id
_entity_poly.type
_entity_poly.pdbx_seq_one_letter_code
_entity_poly.pdbx_strand_id
1 'polypeptide(L)'
;MVGRDAGAGVRLSVNVNKVATLRNSRGGAVPGVVAAVDTCIAAGAPGITVHPRADQRHITPGDVRDIAARLAPLRDSVEFNIEGDPRADLIDLVLEVRPHQCTLVPVQPGEITSQAGWSADTSSERLVAVIRRLQLERIRVSLFVDPQEAPIRWAKHVGADRVELYTEPYARDFAAGGATRSAAFSAYAAAAELAHSLGMGINAGHDLDLDNLPLFRTLPHLDEVSIGHALISRALFTGLDRAVRDYLDVLI
;
A
#
# COMPACT_ATOMS: atom_id res chain seq x y z
N MET A 1 15.81 14.15 1.04
CA MET A 1 16.09 13.19 -0.05
C MET A 1 16.81 12.00 0.58
N VAL A 2 16.10 10.90 0.85
CA VAL A 2 16.75 9.62 1.16
C VAL A 2 16.74 8.86 -0.16
N GLY A 3 17.82 8.99 -0.91
CA GLY A 3 18.05 8.19 -2.11
C GLY A 3 18.21 6.73 -1.66
N ARG A 4 17.62 5.82 -2.43
CA ARG A 4 17.82 4.38 -2.28
C ARG A 4 19.32 4.08 -2.41
N ASP A 5 19.90 3.39 -1.44
CA ASP A 5 21.17 2.72 -1.63
C ASP A 5 21.01 1.73 -2.79
N ALA A 6 21.85 1.84 -3.81
CA ALA A 6 21.85 0.94 -4.98
C ALA A 6 22.25 -0.47 -4.51
N GLY A 7 21.26 -1.26 -4.09
CA GLY A 7 21.43 -2.60 -3.51
C GLY A 7 20.34 -3.01 -2.52
N ALA A 8 19.51 -2.09 -2.05
CA ALA A 8 18.37 -2.44 -1.20
C ALA A 8 17.24 -3.07 -2.05
N GLY A 9 16.82 -4.29 -1.73
CA GLY A 9 15.67 -4.97 -2.34
C GLY A 9 14.37 -4.16 -2.24
N VAL A 10 13.31 -4.59 -2.94
CA VAL A 10 11.97 -3.99 -2.82
C VAL A 10 11.42 -4.27 -1.43
N ARG A 11 10.86 -3.26 -0.76
CA ARG A 11 10.30 -3.44 0.58
C ARG A 11 8.92 -4.08 0.53
N LEU A 12 8.63 -4.95 1.49
CA LEU A 12 7.31 -5.53 1.71
C LEU A 12 6.57 -4.72 2.79
N SER A 13 5.39 -4.18 2.47
CA SER A 13 4.43 -3.72 3.48
C SER A 13 3.28 -4.72 3.56
N VAL A 14 3.11 -5.36 4.73
CA VAL A 14 2.02 -6.34 4.91
C VAL A 14 0.73 -5.63 5.25
N ASN A 15 -0.26 -5.74 4.35
CA ASN A 15 -1.59 -5.21 4.59
C ASN A 15 -2.43 -6.21 5.39
N VAL A 16 -2.73 -5.86 6.65
CA VAL A 16 -3.41 -6.76 7.60
C VAL A 16 -4.94 -6.62 7.62
N ASN A 17 -5.54 -5.91 6.66
CA ASN A 17 -7.00 -5.70 6.60
C ASN A 17 -7.80 -7.01 6.63
N LYS A 18 -7.32 -8.06 5.96
CA LYS A 18 -8.03 -9.35 5.88
C LYS A 18 -8.06 -10.10 7.22
N VAL A 19 -7.08 -9.87 8.10
CA VAL A 19 -7.12 -10.36 9.48
C VAL A 19 -8.30 -9.75 10.23
N ALA A 20 -8.48 -8.44 10.11
CA ALA A 20 -9.62 -7.75 10.70
C ALA A 20 -10.95 -8.16 10.06
N THR A 21 -10.99 -8.42 8.75
CA THR A 21 -12.19 -8.96 8.07
C THR A 21 -12.61 -10.30 8.68
N LEU A 22 -11.66 -11.21 8.91
CA LEU A 22 -11.93 -12.50 9.53
C LEU A 22 -12.42 -12.33 10.98
N ARG A 23 -11.79 -11.48 11.78
CA ARG A 23 -12.23 -11.13 13.13
C ARG A 23 -13.68 -10.61 13.13
N ASN A 24 -13.98 -9.67 12.25
CA ASN A 24 -15.28 -8.99 12.20
C ASN A 24 -16.42 -9.91 11.75
N SER A 25 -16.11 -11.00 11.03
CA SER A 25 -17.12 -11.98 10.59
C SER A 25 -17.87 -12.64 11.76
N ARG A 26 -17.31 -12.61 12.98
CA ARG A 26 -17.92 -13.16 14.20
C ARG A 26 -18.18 -12.10 15.28
N GLY A 27 -17.78 -10.85 15.06
CA GLY A 27 -17.93 -9.77 16.05
C GLY A 27 -17.10 -9.94 17.35
N GLY A 28 -16.05 -10.75 17.31
CA GLY A 28 -15.17 -11.04 18.44
C GLY A 28 -13.82 -10.32 18.36
N ALA A 29 -12.84 -10.80 19.17
CA ALA A 29 -11.47 -10.29 19.20
C ALA A 29 -10.46 -11.20 18.46
N VAL A 30 -10.89 -12.31 17.90
CA VAL A 30 -10.03 -13.34 17.26
C VAL A 30 -10.35 -13.44 15.77
N PRO A 31 -9.29 -13.44 14.93
CA PRO A 31 -7.88 -13.25 15.21
C PRO A 31 -7.56 -11.80 15.63
N GLY A 32 -6.63 -11.62 16.58
CA GLY A 32 -6.17 -10.31 17.01
C GLY A 32 -5.32 -9.63 15.93
N VAL A 33 -5.65 -8.38 15.55
CA VAL A 33 -4.91 -7.66 14.50
C VAL A 33 -3.50 -7.31 14.96
N VAL A 34 -3.31 -6.87 16.20
CA VAL A 34 -1.98 -6.57 16.76
C VAL A 34 -1.12 -7.83 16.85
N ALA A 35 -1.70 -8.97 17.23
CA ALA A 35 -0.97 -10.25 17.24
C ALA A 35 -0.51 -10.67 15.84
N ALA A 36 -1.32 -10.38 14.80
CA ALA A 36 -0.90 -10.61 13.41
C ALA A 36 0.23 -9.66 13.00
N VAL A 37 0.18 -8.38 13.42
CA VAL A 37 1.27 -7.41 13.20
C VAL A 37 2.56 -7.91 13.86
N ASP A 38 2.50 -8.38 15.12
CA ASP A 38 3.66 -8.95 15.81
C ASP A 38 4.26 -10.14 15.06
N THR A 39 3.41 -11.02 14.54
CA THR A 39 3.85 -12.16 13.72
C THR A 39 4.54 -11.70 12.44
N CYS A 40 3.99 -10.70 11.74
CA CYS A 40 4.60 -10.14 10.53
C CYS A 40 5.98 -9.54 10.81
N ILE A 41 6.11 -8.77 11.90
CA ILE A 41 7.38 -8.15 12.31
C ILE A 41 8.41 -9.24 12.69
N ALA A 42 8.01 -10.23 13.47
CA ALA A 42 8.88 -11.35 13.85
C ALA A 42 9.35 -12.16 12.64
N ALA A 43 8.55 -12.24 11.59
CA ALA A 43 8.91 -12.84 10.31
C ALA A 43 9.86 -11.97 9.47
N GLY A 44 10.08 -10.70 9.84
CA GLY A 44 10.99 -9.77 9.17
C GLY A 44 10.32 -8.72 8.28
N ALA A 45 8.99 -8.57 8.32
CA ALA A 45 8.30 -7.56 7.53
C ALA A 45 8.78 -6.14 7.91
N PRO A 46 9.29 -5.34 6.96
CA PRO A 46 9.77 -3.98 7.22
C PRO A 46 8.66 -2.94 7.18
N GLY A 47 7.42 -3.31 6.86
CA GLY A 47 6.30 -2.40 6.78
C GLY A 47 4.95 -3.06 7.08
N ILE A 48 4.04 -2.27 7.62
CA ILE A 48 2.65 -2.64 7.92
C ILE A 48 1.73 -1.60 7.28
N THR A 49 0.71 -2.08 6.58
CA THR A 49 -0.31 -1.24 5.95
C THR A 49 -1.70 -1.59 6.49
N VAL A 50 -2.51 -0.56 6.69
CA VAL A 50 -3.92 -0.69 7.08
C VAL A 50 -4.80 0.30 6.32
N HIS A 51 -6.07 -0.05 6.09
CA HIS A 51 -7.05 0.81 5.43
C HIS A 51 -8.33 0.92 6.29
N PRO A 52 -8.43 1.87 7.21
CA PRO A 52 -9.65 2.10 7.99
C PRO A 52 -10.73 2.77 7.12
N ARG A 53 -11.57 1.96 6.46
CA ARG A 53 -12.69 2.45 5.64
C ARG A 53 -13.79 3.09 6.51
N ALA A 54 -14.56 4.00 5.92
CA ALA A 54 -15.66 4.68 6.60
C ALA A 54 -16.71 3.71 7.19
N ASP A 55 -16.97 2.60 6.50
CA ASP A 55 -17.92 1.56 6.94
C ASP A 55 -17.34 0.56 7.96
N GLN A 56 -16.07 0.69 8.31
CA GLN A 56 -15.36 -0.14 9.29
C GLN A 56 -15.49 -1.66 9.06
N ARG A 57 -15.65 -2.08 7.79
CA ARG A 57 -15.83 -3.50 7.43
C ARG A 57 -14.65 -4.40 7.84
N HIS A 58 -13.48 -3.81 8.07
CA HIS A 58 -12.28 -4.50 8.55
C HIS A 58 -11.56 -3.68 9.64
N ILE A 59 -10.53 -2.93 9.33
CA ILE A 59 -9.77 -2.10 10.29
C ILE A 59 -10.66 -0.97 10.82
N THR A 60 -10.65 -0.81 12.14
CA THR A 60 -11.33 0.27 12.86
C THR A 60 -10.33 1.35 13.27
N PRO A 61 -10.79 2.57 13.64
CA PRO A 61 -9.90 3.58 14.24
C PRO A 61 -9.19 3.11 15.52
N GLY A 62 -9.82 2.21 16.31
CA GLY A 62 -9.21 1.56 17.46
C GLY A 62 -8.02 0.70 17.07
N ASP A 63 -8.19 -0.16 16.05
CA ASP A 63 -7.08 -0.98 15.52
C ASP A 63 -5.89 -0.13 15.08
N VAL A 64 -6.15 1.01 14.41
CA VAL A 64 -5.09 1.93 13.97
C VAL A 64 -4.29 2.46 15.14
N ARG A 65 -4.95 2.88 16.23
CA ARG A 65 -4.29 3.37 17.45
C ARG A 65 -3.48 2.28 18.14
N ASP A 66 -4.05 1.08 18.27
CA ASP A 66 -3.39 -0.06 18.90
C ASP A 66 -2.14 -0.48 18.11
N ILE A 67 -2.23 -0.52 16.78
CA ILE A 67 -1.08 -0.80 15.91
C ILE A 67 -0.04 0.32 16.01
N ALA A 68 -0.45 1.59 15.98
CA ALA A 68 0.48 2.72 16.13
C ALA A 68 1.23 2.68 17.46
N ALA A 69 0.53 2.40 18.57
CA ALA A 69 1.14 2.23 19.89
C ALA A 69 2.12 1.05 19.89
N ARG A 70 1.77 -0.08 19.28
CA ARG A 70 2.65 -1.26 19.17
C ARG A 70 3.89 -0.98 18.33
N LEU A 71 3.78 -0.18 17.26
CA LEU A 71 4.88 0.15 16.37
C LEU A 71 5.75 1.31 16.87
N ALA A 72 5.30 2.10 17.84
CA ALA A 72 6.03 3.27 18.34
C ALA A 72 7.50 2.97 18.73
N PRO A 73 7.82 1.89 19.48
CA PRO A 73 9.20 1.55 19.81
C PRO A 73 10.00 1.00 18.64
N LEU A 74 9.37 0.66 17.52
CA LEU A 74 9.98 0.10 16.31
C LEU A 74 9.99 1.09 15.14
N ARG A 75 9.69 2.36 15.42
CA ARG A 75 9.47 3.38 14.38
C ARG A 75 10.64 3.53 13.40
N ASP A 76 11.87 3.34 13.85
CA ASP A 76 13.06 3.47 13.00
C ASP A 76 13.29 2.24 12.09
N SER A 77 12.61 1.13 12.33
CA SER A 77 12.83 -0.15 11.63
C SER A 77 11.60 -0.67 10.88
N VAL A 78 10.39 -0.31 11.32
CA VAL A 78 9.14 -0.77 10.72
C VAL A 78 8.32 0.44 10.26
N GLU A 79 8.06 0.51 8.97
CA GLU A 79 7.22 1.55 8.38
C GLU A 79 5.74 1.27 8.66
N PHE A 80 4.98 2.32 9.03
CA PHE A 80 3.53 2.26 9.15
C PHE A 80 2.90 3.11 8.06
N ASN A 81 2.05 2.52 7.24
CA ASN A 81 1.26 3.17 6.19
C ASN A 81 -0.23 3.06 6.50
N ILE A 82 -0.96 4.18 6.40
CA ILE A 82 -2.42 4.23 6.51
C ILE A 82 -2.99 4.62 5.15
N GLU A 83 -3.84 3.75 4.60
CA GLU A 83 -4.54 3.99 3.35
C GLU A 83 -5.94 4.55 3.61
N GLY A 84 -6.49 5.30 2.67
CA GLY A 84 -7.89 5.66 2.65
C GLY A 84 -8.22 6.92 1.87
N ASP A 85 -9.52 7.22 1.77
CA ASP A 85 -10.03 8.43 1.15
C ASP A 85 -9.80 9.65 2.04
N PRO A 86 -9.61 10.85 1.49
CA PRO A 86 -9.26 12.06 2.24
C PRO A 86 -10.47 12.67 2.98
N ARG A 87 -11.24 11.84 3.71
CA ARG A 87 -12.31 12.31 4.59
C ARG A 87 -11.73 12.87 5.90
N ALA A 88 -12.45 13.78 6.53
CA ALA A 88 -11.95 14.55 7.68
C ALA A 88 -11.54 13.64 8.86
N ASP A 89 -12.36 12.65 9.20
CA ASP A 89 -12.12 11.71 10.31
C ASP A 89 -10.89 10.83 10.06
N LEU A 90 -10.62 10.42 8.82
CA LEU A 90 -9.39 9.71 8.48
C LEU A 90 -8.17 10.62 8.64
N ILE A 91 -8.23 11.83 8.11
CA ILE A 91 -7.10 12.77 8.19
C ILE A 91 -6.79 13.13 9.65
N ASP A 92 -7.82 13.34 10.47
CA ASP A 92 -7.62 13.59 11.91
C ASP A 92 -6.99 12.39 12.62
N LEU A 93 -7.40 11.15 12.30
CA LEU A 93 -6.77 9.93 12.80
C LEU A 93 -5.29 9.80 12.35
N VAL A 94 -5.00 10.08 11.09
CA VAL A 94 -3.63 10.05 10.55
C VAL A 94 -2.74 11.08 11.27
N LEU A 95 -3.24 12.28 11.50
CA LEU A 95 -2.52 13.33 12.24
C LEU A 95 -2.34 13.00 13.72
N GLU A 96 -3.30 12.29 14.33
CA GLU A 96 -3.21 11.80 15.72
C GLU A 96 -2.07 10.78 15.86
N VAL A 97 -2.04 9.76 15.00
CA VAL A 97 -1.09 8.63 15.15
C VAL A 97 0.26 8.86 14.44
N ARG A 98 0.33 9.80 13.50
CA ARG A 98 1.53 10.18 12.76
C ARG A 98 2.27 8.97 12.14
N PRO A 99 1.66 8.23 11.21
CA PRO A 99 2.35 7.15 10.51
C PRO A 99 3.53 7.70 9.70
N HIS A 100 4.33 6.82 9.10
CA HIS A 100 5.39 7.22 8.18
C HIS A 100 4.83 7.69 6.85
N GLN A 101 3.73 7.06 6.41
CA GLN A 101 3.08 7.33 5.15
C GLN A 101 1.57 7.29 5.28
N CYS A 102 0.91 8.12 4.48
CA CYS A 102 -0.51 8.02 4.21
C CYS A 102 -0.70 7.84 2.69
N THR A 103 -1.32 6.72 2.28
CA THR A 103 -1.68 6.49 0.88
C THR A 103 -3.13 6.93 0.68
N LEU A 104 -3.35 8.01 -0.07
CA LEU A 104 -4.67 8.51 -0.38
C LEU A 104 -5.26 7.75 -1.58
N VAL A 105 -6.43 7.14 -1.36
CA VAL A 105 -7.11 6.26 -2.30
C VAL A 105 -8.47 6.85 -2.64
N PRO A 106 -8.88 6.93 -3.92
CA PRO A 106 -10.25 7.30 -4.25
C PRO A 106 -11.18 6.16 -3.85
N VAL A 107 -12.24 6.46 -3.11
CA VAL A 107 -13.25 5.48 -2.71
C VAL A 107 -14.58 5.87 -3.32
N GLN A 108 -15.18 4.95 -4.08
CA GLN A 108 -16.52 5.12 -4.64
C GLN A 108 -17.55 4.45 -3.74
N PRO A 109 -18.76 5.02 -3.60
CA PRO A 109 -19.84 4.37 -2.87
C PRO A 109 -20.18 3.00 -3.46
N GLY A 110 -20.23 1.96 -2.60
CA GLY A 110 -20.60 0.60 -3.00
C GLY A 110 -19.45 -0.30 -3.47
N GLU A 111 -18.24 0.21 -3.62
CA GLU A 111 -17.06 -0.62 -3.94
C GLU A 111 -16.72 -1.61 -2.81
N ILE A 112 -16.44 -2.86 -3.19
CA ILE A 112 -15.93 -3.88 -2.26
C ILE A 112 -14.45 -3.64 -1.98
N THR A 113 -13.69 -3.29 -2.99
CA THR A 113 -12.27 -2.90 -2.96
C THR A 113 -12.05 -1.77 -3.96
N SER A 114 -10.92 -1.06 -3.89
CA SER A 114 -10.61 -0.02 -4.88
C SER A 114 -10.46 -0.63 -6.27
N GLN A 115 -11.17 -0.07 -7.25
CA GLN A 115 -11.23 -0.58 -8.63
C GLN A 115 -10.51 0.34 -9.64
N ALA A 116 -10.07 1.52 -9.20
CA ALA A 116 -9.32 2.46 -10.01
C ALA A 116 -8.53 3.41 -9.10
N GLY A 117 -7.45 3.98 -9.63
CA GLY A 117 -6.69 5.05 -9.00
C GLY A 117 -7.35 6.43 -9.18
N TRP A 118 -6.69 7.46 -8.67
CA TRP A 118 -7.09 8.85 -8.89
C TRP A 118 -7.04 9.21 -10.38
N SER A 119 -8.14 9.76 -10.89
CA SER A 119 -8.18 10.30 -12.25
C SER A 119 -7.53 11.69 -12.31
N ALA A 120 -6.86 11.98 -13.45
CA ALA A 120 -6.30 13.30 -13.72
C ALA A 120 -7.35 14.43 -13.82
N ASP A 121 -8.63 14.07 -13.99
CA ASP A 121 -9.76 15.01 -14.04
C ASP A 121 -10.31 15.35 -12.65
N THR A 122 -9.77 14.73 -11.59
CA THR A 122 -10.21 15.00 -10.21
C THR A 122 -9.84 16.43 -9.81
N SER A 123 -10.78 17.16 -9.21
CA SER A 123 -10.51 18.48 -8.64
C SER A 123 -9.38 18.41 -7.61
N SER A 124 -8.33 19.20 -7.83
CA SER A 124 -7.09 19.14 -7.05
C SER A 124 -7.12 19.94 -5.75
N GLU A 125 -7.98 20.95 -5.62
CA GLU A 125 -7.90 21.95 -4.55
C GLU A 125 -7.93 21.34 -3.14
N ARG A 126 -8.94 20.49 -2.88
CA ARG A 126 -9.09 19.82 -1.58
C ARG A 126 -7.94 18.88 -1.31
N LEU A 127 -7.48 18.13 -2.31
CA LEU A 127 -6.42 17.13 -2.17
C LEU A 127 -5.07 17.81 -1.90
N VAL A 128 -4.76 18.90 -2.59
CA VAL A 128 -3.55 19.72 -2.34
C VAL A 128 -3.51 20.21 -0.90
N ALA A 129 -4.63 20.69 -0.36
CA ALA A 129 -4.69 21.13 1.04
C ALA A 129 -4.43 19.99 2.03
N VAL A 130 -5.00 18.80 1.79
CA VAL A 130 -4.78 17.60 2.61
C VAL A 130 -3.32 17.16 2.53
N ILE A 131 -2.76 17.04 1.33
CA ILE A 131 -1.37 16.61 1.12
C ILE A 131 -0.42 17.55 1.90
N ARG A 132 -0.56 18.85 1.74
CA ARG A 132 0.27 19.84 2.46
C ARG A 132 0.15 19.72 3.97
N ARG A 133 -1.09 19.53 4.49
CA ARG A 133 -1.33 19.38 5.93
C ARG A 133 -0.60 18.16 6.49
N LEU A 134 -0.61 17.02 5.78
CA LEU A 134 0.10 15.80 6.19
C LEU A 134 1.62 15.97 6.11
N GLN A 135 2.13 16.59 5.05
CA GLN A 135 3.56 16.84 4.85
C GLN A 135 4.16 17.79 5.90
N LEU A 136 3.40 18.76 6.39
CA LEU A 136 3.81 19.64 7.51
C LEU A 136 4.08 18.84 8.79
N GLU A 137 3.38 17.72 9.01
CA GLU A 137 3.60 16.78 10.11
C GLU A 137 4.63 15.69 9.77
N ARG A 138 5.37 15.84 8.65
CA ARG A 138 6.39 14.90 8.15
C ARG A 138 5.82 13.51 7.81
N ILE A 139 4.55 13.45 7.46
CA ILE A 139 3.89 12.25 6.95
C ILE A 139 4.05 12.27 5.43
N ARG A 140 4.71 11.26 4.89
CA ARG A 140 4.86 11.09 3.43
C ARG A 140 3.51 10.76 2.82
N VAL A 141 3.17 11.38 1.69
CA VAL A 141 1.90 11.15 1.00
C VAL A 141 2.13 10.40 -0.30
N SER A 142 1.49 9.23 -0.41
CA SER A 142 1.39 8.44 -1.64
C SER A 142 0.00 8.57 -2.24
N LEU A 143 -0.12 8.60 -3.56
CA LEU A 143 -1.39 8.58 -4.26
C LEU A 143 -1.57 7.28 -5.02
N PHE A 144 -2.71 6.60 -4.79
CA PHE A 144 -3.09 5.40 -5.51
C PHE A 144 -3.55 5.78 -6.93
N VAL A 145 -2.83 5.33 -7.96
CA VAL A 145 -3.03 5.74 -9.35
C VAL A 145 -2.95 4.57 -10.33
N ASP A 146 -3.64 4.69 -11.45
CA ASP A 146 -3.44 3.79 -12.57
C ASP A 146 -2.06 4.03 -13.22
N PRO A 147 -1.43 3.01 -13.84
CA PRO A 147 -0.09 3.11 -14.44
C PRO A 147 -0.11 3.82 -15.81
N GLN A 148 -0.62 5.05 -15.83
CA GLN A 148 -0.79 5.88 -17.01
C GLN A 148 -0.16 7.25 -16.80
N GLU A 149 0.25 7.87 -17.91
CA GLU A 149 0.97 9.16 -17.89
C GLU A 149 0.15 10.27 -17.20
N ALA A 150 -1.12 10.42 -17.56
CA ALA A 150 -1.94 11.53 -17.05
C ALA A 150 -2.15 11.49 -15.52
N PRO A 151 -2.57 10.37 -14.89
CA PRO A 151 -2.67 10.25 -13.43
C PRO A 151 -1.34 10.48 -12.70
N ILE A 152 -0.22 9.99 -13.26
CA ILE A 152 1.12 10.16 -12.65
C ILE A 152 1.53 11.63 -12.66
N ARG A 153 1.37 12.32 -13.79
CA ARG A 153 1.67 13.76 -13.87
C ARG A 153 0.75 14.59 -12.97
N TRP A 154 -0.51 14.18 -12.87
CA TRP A 154 -1.46 14.82 -11.96
C TRP A 154 -1.05 14.59 -10.49
N ALA A 155 -0.63 13.40 -10.10
CA ALA A 155 -0.12 13.11 -8.75
C ALA A 155 1.05 14.04 -8.39
N LYS A 156 1.98 14.27 -9.32
CA LYS A 156 3.05 15.24 -9.13
C LYS A 156 2.52 16.67 -9.00
N HIS A 157 1.57 17.06 -9.84
CA HIS A 157 0.98 18.40 -9.82
C HIS A 157 0.33 18.73 -8.48
N VAL A 158 -0.37 17.77 -7.86
CA VAL A 158 -1.01 17.97 -6.55
C VAL A 158 -0.03 17.87 -5.38
N GLY A 159 1.23 17.50 -5.63
CA GLY A 159 2.31 17.54 -4.65
C GLY A 159 2.56 16.23 -3.90
N ALA A 160 2.17 15.08 -4.46
CA ALA A 160 2.47 13.78 -3.88
C ALA A 160 3.98 13.51 -3.77
N ASP A 161 4.42 12.82 -2.71
CA ASP A 161 5.79 12.36 -2.54
C ASP A 161 6.03 11.03 -3.27
N ARG A 162 4.98 10.22 -3.38
CA ARG A 162 5.00 8.90 -4.03
C ARG A 162 3.74 8.67 -4.84
N VAL A 163 3.81 7.72 -5.75
CA VAL A 163 2.65 7.04 -6.33
C VAL A 163 2.60 5.60 -5.87
N GLU A 164 1.40 5.06 -5.68
CA GLU A 164 1.16 3.63 -5.53
C GLU A 164 0.42 3.14 -6.78
N LEU A 165 1.11 2.36 -7.61
CA LEU A 165 0.56 1.85 -8.86
C LEU A 165 -0.46 0.74 -8.56
N TYR A 166 -1.69 0.88 -9.09
CA TYR A 166 -2.74 -0.12 -9.02
C TYR A 166 -2.40 -1.34 -9.87
N THR A 167 -2.29 -2.52 -9.28
CA THR A 167 -1.71 -3.70 -9.93
C THR A 167 -2.68 -4.85 -10.25
N GLU A 168 -4.00 -4.72 -10.01
CA GLU A 168 -4.97 -5.74 -10.47
C GLU A 168 -4.92 -5.95 -12.00
N PRO A 169 -4.88 -4.89 -12.84
CA PRO A 169 -4.77 -5.09 -14.29
C PRO A 169 -3.49 -5.85 -14.68
N TYR A 170 -2.37 -5.58 -14.00
CA TYR A 170 -1.15 -6.36 -14.22
C TYR A 170 -1.33 -7.83 -13.84
N ALA A 171 -1.92 -8.12 -12.67
CA ALA A 171 -2.13 -9.48 -12.19
C ALA A 171 -3.01 -10.29 -13.16
N ARG A 172 -4.10 -9.69 -13.64
CA ARG A 172 -4.99 -10.28 -14.65
C ARG A 172 -4.26 -10.55 -15.97
N ASP A 173 -3.52 -9.57 -16.48
CA ASP A 173 -2.81 -9.66 -17.75
C ASP A 173 -1.58 -10.59 -17.64
N PHE A 174 -0.97 -10.68 -16.45
CA PHE A 174 0.06 -11.66 -16.15
C PHE A 174 -0.47 -13.09 -16.27
N ALA A 175 -1.65 -13.36 -15.70
CA ALA A 175 -2.29 -14.66 -15.78
C ALA A 175 -2.67 -15.06 -17.23
N ALA A 176 -3.01 -14.08 -18.09
CA ALA A 176 -3.27 -14.31 -19.51
C ALA A 176 -2.00 -14.75 -20.28
N GLY A 177 -0.80 -14.37 -19.80
CA GLY A 177 0.47 -14.82 -20.36
C GLY A 177 0.88 -14.16 -21.68
N GLY A 178 1.94 -14.69 -22.30
CA GLY A 178 2.39 -14.30 -23.64
C GLY A 178 2.61 -12.81 -23.84
N ALA A 179 2.18 -12.28 -24.99
CA ALA A 179 2.34 -10.88 -25.37
C ALA A 179 1.60 -9.92 -24.41
N THR A 180 0.44 -10.34 -23.85
CA THR A 180 -0.36 -9.54 -22.93
C THR A 180 0.43 -9.27 -21.65
N ARG A 181 1.05 -10.30 -21.04
CA ARG A 181 1.95 -10.16 -19.88
C ARG A 181 3.08 -9.17 -20.15
N SER A 182 3.76 -9.31 -21.30
CA SER A 182 4.90 -8.46 -21.64
C SER A 182 4.47 -7.01 -21.85
N ALA A 183 3.33 -6.78 -22.50
CA ALA A 183 2.79 -5.44 -22.72
C ALA A 183 2.39 -4.78 -21.40
N ALA A 184 1.72 -5.52 -20.51
CA ALA A 184 1.37 -5.04 -19.18
C ALA A 184 2.63 -4.62 -18.40
N PHE A 185 3.64 -5.49 -18.27
CA PHE A 185 4.88 -5.16 -17.58
C PHE A 185 5.56 -3.90 -18.17
N SER A 186 5.61 -3.77 -19.51
CA SER A 186 6.20 -2.60 -20.15
C SER A 186 5.45 -1.31 -19.82
N ALA A 187 4.12 -1.35 -19.71
CA ALA A 187 3.32 -0.19 -19.32
C ALA A 187 3.65 0.25 -17.88
N TYR A 188 3.77 -0.69 -16.94
CA TYR A 188 4.17 -0.39 -15.56
C TYR A 188 5.62 0.11 -15.48
N ALA A 189 6.53 -0.43 -16.29
CA ALA A 189 7.91 0.05 -16.33
C ALA A 189 7.97 1.51 -16.83
N ALA A 190 7.23 1.84 -17.88
CA ALA A 190 7.14 3.22 -18.37
C ALA A 190 6.52 4.18 -17.32
N ALA A 191 5.50 3.72 -16.60
CA ALA A 191 4.88 4.47 -15.51
C ALA A 191 5.86 4.74 -14.35
N ALA A 192 6.65 3.74 -13.96
CA ALA A 192 7.65 3.86 -12.90
C ALA A 192 8.78 4.82 -13.30
N GLU A 193 9.31 4.70 -14.52
CA GLU A 193 10.31 5.63 -15.07
C GLU A 193 9.79 7.08 -15.08
N LEU A 194 8.55 7.28 -15.51
CA LEU A 194 7.94 8.61 -15.49
C LEU A 194 7.85 9.17 -14.07
N ALA A 195 7.31 8.40 -13.12
CA ALA A 195 7.17 8.83 -11.72
C ALA A 195 8.55 9.18 -11.13
N HIS A 196 9.56 8.34 -11.36
CA HIS A 196 10.92 8.61 -10.93
C HIS A 196 11.50 9.88 -11.56
N SER A 197 11.34 10.09 -12.86
CA SER A 197 11.81 11.30 -13.57
C SER A 197 11.18 12.59 -13.03
N LEU A 198 9.97 12.49 -12.48
CA LEU A 198 9.26 13.59 -11.81
C LEU A 198 9.68 13.75 -10.33
N GLY A 199 10.59 12.92 -9.82
CA GLY A 199 11.09 12.98 -8.45
C GLY A 199 10.12 12.42 -7.42
N MET A 200 9.27 11.46 -7.80
CA MET A 200 8.41 10.72 -6.87
C MET A 200 8.96 9.31 -6.63
N GLY A 201 8.73 8.77 -5.43
CA GLY A 201 8.95 7.35 -5.15
C GLY A 201 7.83 6.49 -5.74
N ILE A 202 8.10 5.19 -5.91
CA ILE A 202 7.18 4.24 -6.53
C ILE A 202 6.84 3.12 -5.58
N ASN A 203 5.58 3.06 -5.15
CA ASN A 203 4.97 1.93 -4.49
C ASN A 203 4.04 1.22 -5.46
N ALA A 204 3.65 -0.01 -5.14
CA ALA A 204 2.64 -0.74 -5.88
C ALA A 204 1.84 -1.64 -4.95
N GLY A 205 0.59 -1.90 -5.28
CA GLY A 205 -0.28 -2.73 -4.47
C GLY A 205 -1.53 -3.18 -5.21
N HIS A 206 -2.17 -4.17 -4.66
CA HIS A 206 -3.36 -4.87 -5.14
C HIS A 206 -3.06 -6.08 -6.04
N ASP A 207 -3.48 -7.28 -5.60
CA ASP A 207 -3.42 -8.55 -6.34
C ASP A 207 -2.01 -9.04 -6.77
N LEU A 208 -0.94 -8.53 -6.15
CA LEU A 208 0.38 -9.13 -6.26
C LEU A 208 0.46 -10.40 -5.41
N ASP A 209 0.97 -11.47 -6.02
CA ASP A 209 1.14 -12.80 -5.42
C ASP A 209 2.51 -13.40 -5.74
N LEU A 210 2.80 -14.61 -5.24
CA LEU A 210 4.09 -15.26 -5.43
C LEU A 210 4.36 -15.71 -6.88
N ASP A 211 3.33 -15.76 -7.73
CA ASP A 211 3.48 -16.14 -9.15
C ASP A 211 3.86 -14.92 -10.01
N ASN A 212 3.23 -13.76 -9.75
CA ASN A 212 3.42 -12.55 -10.56
C ASN A 212 4.50 -11.61 -10.02
N LEU A 213 4.79 -11.66 -8.72
CA LEU A 213 5.76 -10.80 -8.03
C LEU A 213 7.21 -10.99 -8.50
N PRO A 214 7.71 -12.22 -8.84
CA PRO A 214 9.08 -12.39 -9.34
C PRO A 214 9.41 -11.54 -10.56
N LEU A 215 8.47 -11.33 -11.46
CA LEU A 215 8.63 -10.40 -12.57
C LEU A 215 8.43 -8.95 -12.10
N PHE A 216 7.37 -8.68 -11.32
CA PHE A 216 7.02 -7.32 -10.92
C PHE A 216 8.11 -6.62 -10.09
N ARG A 217 8.83 -7.37 -9.22
CA ARG A 217 9.93 -6.81 -8.42
C ARG A 217 11.07 -6.23 -9.25
N THR A 218 11.17 -6.61 -10.53
CA THR A 218 12.18 -6.08 -11.45
C THR A 218 11.79 -4.72 -12.07
N LEU A 219 10.63 -4.18 -11.68
CA LEU A 219 10.18 -2.87 -12.12
C LEU A 219 11.21 -1.80 -11.73
N PRO A 220 11.63 -0.91 -12.65
CA PRO A 220 12.60 0.12 -12.34
C PRO A 220 12.10 1.03 -11.20
N HIS A 221 13.00 1.38 -10.30
CA HIS A 221 12.73 2.32 -9.18
C HIS A 221 11.61 1.92 -8.23
N LEU A 222 11.14 0.66 -8.24
CA LEU A 222 10.12 0.18 -7.30
C LEU A 222 10.67 0.19 -5.87
N ASP A 223 10.09 1.00 -4.98
CA ASP A 223 10.51 1.12 -3.58
C ASP A 223 9.85 0.08 -2.68
N GLU A 224 8.53 -0.12 -2.85
CA GLU A 224 7.72 -0.92 -1.94
C GLU A 224 6.54 -1.57 -2.63
N VAL A 225 6.16 -2.76 -2.15
CA VAL A 225 4.89 -3.41 -2.49
C VAL A 225 4.03 -3.60 -1.25
N SER A 226 2.74 -3.22 -1.34
CA SER A 226 1.72 -3.44 -0.30
C SER A 226 0.89 -4.67 -0.66
N ILE A 227 1.02 -5.77 0.12
CA ILE A 227 0.37 -7.05 -0.19
C ILE A 227 -0.51 -7.48 0.98
N GLY A 228 -1.79 -7.68 0.70
CA GLY A 228 -2.78 -8.08 1.70
C GLY A 228 -3.49 -9.38 1.34
N HIS A 229 -4.43 -9.34 0.39
CA HIS A 229 -5.32 -10.47 0.13
C HIS A 229 -4.58 -11.77 -0.20
N ALA A 230 -3.66 -11.75 -1.14
CA ALA A 230 -2.91 -12.92 -1.57
C ALA A 230 -2.04 -13.50 -0.43
N LEU A 231 -1.34 -12.64 0.33
CA LEU A 231 -0.52 -13.05 1.47
C LEU A 231 -1.36 -13.69 2.57
N ILE A 232 -2.47 -13.06 2.99
CA ILE A 232 -3.33 -13.60 4.05
C ILE A 232 -4.04 -14.87 3.58
N SER A 233 -4.47 -14.96 2.32
CA SER A 233 -5.04 -16.19 1.76
C SER A 233 -4.07 -17.37 1.83
N ARG A 234 -2.79 -17.14 1.48
CA ARG A 234 -1.73 -18.14 1.63
C ARG A 234 -1.51 -18.51 3.10
N ALA A 235 -1.53 -17.52 3.99
CA ALA A 235 -1.32 -17.74 5.43
C ALA A 235 -2.36 -18.67 6.07
N LEU A 236 -3.57 -18.78 5.50
CA LEU A 236 -4.58 -19.75 5.97
C LEU A 236 -4.13 -21.22 5.84
N PHE A 237 -3.22 -21.51 4.92
CA PHE A 237 -2.74 -22.87 4.65
C PHE A 237 -1.32 -23.11 5.17
N THR A 238 -0.49 -22.05 5.29
CA THR A 238 0.93 -22.19 5.63
C THR A 238 1.31 -21.57 6.98
N GLY A 239 0.42 -20.78 7.58
CA GLY A 239 0.71 -19.92 8.71
C GLY A 239 1.27 -18.55 8.27
N LEU A 240 1.02 -17.50 9.07
CA LEU A 240 1.35 -16.11 8.71
C LEU A 240 2.85 -15.84 8.65
N ASP A 241 3.62 -16.37 9.62
CA ASP A 241 5.09 -16.26 9.63
C ASP A 241 5.70 -16.79 8.34
N ARG A 242 5.31 -17.99 7.94
CA ARG A 242 5.82 -18.63 6.72
C ARG A 242 5.40 -17.85 5.47
N ALA A 243 4.14 -17.40 5.39
CA ALA A 243 3.67 -16.62 4.26
C ALA A 243 4.49 -15.32 4.10
N VAL A 244 4.74 -14.59 5.19
CA VAL A 244 5.54 -13.35 5.14
C VAL A 244 6.96 -13.65 4.64
N ARG A 245 7.63 -14.69 5.15
CA ARG A 245 8.97 -15.07 4.70
C ARG A 245 9.01 -15.44 3.22
N ASP A 246 8.03 -16.21 2.73
CA ASP A 246 7.93 -16.56 1.31
C ASP A 246 7.89 -15.32 0.41
N TYR A 247 7.18 -14.26 0.83
CA TYR A 247 7.14 -12.98 0.08
C TYR A 247 8.46 -12.20 0.19
N LEU A 248 9.08 -12.18 1.37
CA LEU A 248 10.39 -11.53 1.56
C LEU A 248 11.46 -12.20 0.70
N ASP A 249 11.49 -13.53 0.64
CA ASP A 249 12.47 -14.30 -0.15
C ASP A 249 12.37 -13.97 -1.65
N VAL A 250 11.17 -13.64 -2.14
CA VAL A 250 10.98 -13.21 -3.54
C VAL A 250 11.48 -11.80 -3.78
N LEU A 251 11.50 -10.92 -2.77
CA LEU A 251 11.79 -9.47 -2.93
C LEU A 251 13.29 -9.11 -2.77
N ILE A 252 14.12 -10.09 -2.40
CA ILE A 252 15.58 -9.93 -2.24
C ILE A 252 16.30 -9.83 -3.58
#